data_bf83b0719922cfdd653cb22df3e319f6
#
_entry.id   bf83b0719922cfdd653cb22df3e319f6
#
_cell.length_a   1.000
_cell.length_b   1.000
_cell.length_c   1.000
_cell.angle_alpha   90.00
_cell.angle_beta   90.00
_cell.angle_gamma   90.00
#
_symmetry.space_group_name_H-M   'P 1'
#
loop_
_entity.id
_entity.type
_entity.pdbx_description
1 polymer ?
#
loop_
_entity_poly.entity_id
_entity_poly.type
_entity_poly.pdbx_seq_one_letter_code
_entity_poly.pdbx_strand_id
1 'polypeptide(L)'
;LKTKDVLLSIDGHPIASDGFIEIDEERVNLNEIIERKFAGDTVELEVWRDEKQEQITIELKRFIPYLIQASQYDKQPNFVLYGGLQFQPLDRNLMAAHAIQDLQTRYHYTYFSQDEIYRERPQIIVLTEVLPDSTNTHLRAYVDKVVDSINGKKIRMLQDVHDALHGDHAEVGYEEFHIVRLVGEGRPLVLKRKESAIAHERIMAKYNVGFDHFIEEPEILELEGILEAPEEEEEKPKNSKEKAEKPAKPKQEVQKAA
;
A
#
# COMPACT_ATOMS: atom_id res chain seq x y z
N LEU A 1 -19.68 0.19 7.58
CA LEU A 1 -19.54 -1.25 7.31
C LEU A 1 -18.24 -1.77 7.91
N LYS A 2 -18.24 -3.03 8.35
CA LYS A 2 -17.05 -3.74 8.86
C LYS A 2 -16.81 -4.99 8.02
N THR A 3 -15.59 -5.47 8.05
CA THR A 3 -15.25 -6.77 7.44
C THR A 3 -16.07 -7.88 8.10
N LYS A 4 -16.66 -8.76 7.30
CA LYS A 4 -17.57 -9.87 7.67
C LYS A 4 -19.02 -9.48 7.97
N ASP A 5 -19.43 -8.23 7.76
CA ASP A 5 -20.87 -7.91 7.74
C ASP A 5 -21.53 -8.64 6.58
N VAL A 6 -22.70 -9.22 6.82
CA VAL A 6 -23.56 -9.77 5.78
C VAL A 6 -24.66 -8.76 5.51
N LEU A 7 -24.75 -8.28 4.28
CA LEU A 7 -25.79 -7.33 3.88
C LEU A 7 -27.13 -8.06 3.73
N LEU A 8 -28.16 -7.58 4.41
CA LEU A 8 -29.51 -8.14 4.38
C LEU A 8 -30.46 -7.31 3.52
N SER A 9 -30.40 -5.99 3.63
CA SER A 9 -31.21 -5.06 2.82
C SER A 9 -30.47 -3.75 2.57
N ILE A 10 -30.88 -3.06 1.52
CA ILE A 10 -30.41 -1.71 1.15
C ILE A 10 -31.63 -0.83 0.83
N ASP A 11 -31.79 0.31 1.53
CA ASP A 11 -32.93 1.23 1.41
C ASP A 11 -34.29 0.49 1.42
N GLY A 12 -34.42 -0.52 2.29
CA GLY A 12 -35.64 -1.33 2.42
C GLY A 12 -35.78 -2.45 1.38
N HIS A 13 -34.90 -2.59 0.40
CA HIS A 13 -34.90 -3.67 -0.59
C HIS A 13 -34.09 -4.86 -0.09
N PRO A 14 -34.69 -6.05 0.12
CA PRO A 14 -33.95 -7.25 0.52
C PRO A 14 -32.89 -7.63 -0.51
N ILE A 15 -31.68 -7.98 -0.04
CA ILE A 15 -30.58 -8.40 -0.89
C ILE A 15 -30.56 -9.93 -0.96
N ALA A 16 -30.63 -10.48 -2.17
CA ALA A 16 -30.48 -11.90 -2.39
C ALA A 16 -29.02 -12.37 -2.24
N SER A 17 -28.79 -13.67 -2.06
CA SER A 17 -27.47 -14.25 -1.85
C SER A 17 -26.45 -14.00 -2.98
N ASP A 18 -26.91 -13.60 -4.14
CA ASP A 18 -26.11 -13.26 -5.32
C ASP A 18 -25.92 -11.75 -5.52
N GLY A 19 -26.34 -10.92 -4.53
CA GLY A 19 -26.17 -9.47 -4.56
C GLY A 19 -27.20 -8.72 -5.41
N PHE A 20 -28.31 -9.38 -5.79
CA PHE A 20 -29.41 -8.75 -6.52
C PHE A 20 -30.54 -8.33 -5.57
N ILE A 21 -31.27 -7.32 -5.98
CA ILE A 21 -32.45 -6.79 -5.33
C ILE A 21 -33.59 -6.70 -6.34
N GLU A 22 -34.80 -6.49 -5.88
CA GLU A 22 -35.98 -6.27 -6.72
C GLU A 22 -36.44 -4.83 -6.61
N ILE A 23 -36.50 -4.12 -7.74
CA ILE A 23 -37.02 -2.74 -7.85
C ILE A 23 -38.04 -2.74 -8.99
N ASP A 24 -39.25 -2.28 -8.74
CA ASP A 24 -40.34 -2.15 -9.73
C ASP A 24 -40.58 -3.48 -10.53
N GLU A 25 -40.54 -4.60 -9.84
CA GLU A 25 -40.65 -5.97 -10.41
C GLU A 25 -39.49 -6.40 -11.30
N GLU A 26 -38.43 -5.60 -11.38
CA GLU A 26 -37.18 -5.92 -12.08
C GLU A 26 -36.09 -6.35 -11.11
N ARG A 27 -35.34 -7.38 -11.50
CA ARG A 27 -34.21 -7.88 -10.73
C ARG A 27 -32.93 -7.21 -11.18
N VAL A 28 -32.36 -6.35 -10.32
CA VAL A 28 -31.19 -5.52 -10.60
C VAL A 28 -30.09 -5.74 -9.57
N ASN A 29 -28.86 -5.35 -9.88
CA ASN A 29 -27.76 -5.39 -8.91
C ASN A 29 -27.97 -4.33 -7.81
N LEU A 30 -27.60 -4.64 -6.57
CA LEU A 30 -27.73 -3.70 -5.43
C LEU A 30 -27.06 -2.34 -5.68
N ASN A 31 -26.02 -2.29 -6.50
CA ASN A 31 -25.33 -1.04 -6.85
C ASN A 31 -26.24 -0.04 -7.58
N GLU A 32 -27.32 -0.51 -8.21
CA GLU A 32 -28.29 0.39 -8.87
C GLU A 32 -28.88 1.44 -7.91
N ILE A 33 -29.11 1.09 -6.63
CA ILE A 33 -29.57 2.06 -5.62
C ILE A 33 -28.51 3.12 -5.37
N ILE A 34 -27.24 2.72 -5.30
CA ILE A 34 -26.13 3.64 -5.05
C ILE A 34 -25.91 4.54 -6.26
N GLU A 35 -25.99 4.00 -7.48
CA GLU A 35 -25.79 4.76 -8.73
C GLU A 35 -26.88 5.80 -9.00
N ARG A 36 -28.07 5.63 -8.41
CA ARG A 36 -29.16 6.62 -8.48
C ARG A 36 -29.03 7.77 -7.49
N LYS A 37 -28.03 7.74 -6.60
CA LYS A 37 -27.81 8.75 -5.55
C LYS A 37 -26.59 9.62 -5.85
N PHE A 38 -26.52 10.76 -5.16
CA PHE A 38 -25.38 11.69 -5.26
C PHE A 38 -24.47 11.60 -4.04
N ALA A 39 -23.26 12.09 -4.18
CA ALA A 39 -22.37 12.27 -3.02
C ALA A 39 -23.03 13.23 -2.01
N GLY A 40 -23.06 12.84 -0.74
CA GLY A 40 -23.77 13.51 0.33
C GLY A 40 -25.14 12.89 0.67
N ASP A 41 -25.70 12.07 -0.22
CA ASP A 41 -26.91 11.30 0.09
C ASP A 41 -26.58 10.15 1.06
N THR A 42 -27.62 9.68 1.75
CA THR A 42 -27.49 8.55 2.67
C THR A 42 -28.08 7.27 2.10
N VAL A 43 -27.51 6.15 2.52
CA VAL A 43 -28.01 4.80 2.25
C VAL A 43 -28.25 4.09 3.58
N GLU A 44 -29.44 3.51 3.73
CA GLU A 44 -29.77 2.69 4.89
C GLU A 44 -29.48 1.22 4.59
N LEU A 45 -28.67 0.60 5.41
CA LEU A 45 -28.33 -0.82 5.29
C LEU A 45 -28.81 -1.59 6.52
N GLU A 46 -29.41 -2.73 6.30
CA GLU A 46 -29.53 -3.76 7.33
C GLU A 46 -28.40 -4.78 7.16
N VAL A 47 -27.67 -5.03 8.23
CA VAL A 47 -26.55 -5.98 8.23
C VAL A 47 -26.70 -7.01 9.33
N TRP A 48 -26.18 -8.20 9.09
CA TRP A 48 -25.98 -9.21 10.10
C TRP A 48 -24.52 -9.17 10.55
N ARG A 49 -24.33 -8.82 11.82
CA ARG A 49 -23.01 -8.68 12.47
C ARG A 49 -23.07 -9.31 13.87
N ASP A 50 -22.08 -10.13 14.24
CA ASP A 50 -21.94 -10.72 15.57
C ASP A 50 -23.26 -11.38 16.07
N GLU A 51 -23.91 -12.19 15.21
CA GLU A 51 -25.17 -12.87 15.48
C GLU A 51 -26.36 -11.94 15.71
N LYS A 52 -26.28 -10.67 15.33
CA LYS A 52 -27.34 -9.68 15.47
C LYS A 52 -27.61 -8.95 14.16
N GLN A 53 -28.83 -8.52 14.02
CA GLN A 53 -29.25 -7.62 12.94
C GLN A 53 -29.06 -6.17 13.42
N GLU A 54 -28.34 -5.37 12.64
CA GLU A 54 -28.08 -3.96 12.90
C GLU A 54 -28.52 -3.12 11.70
N GLN A 55 -29.05 -1.93 11.96
CA GLN A 55 -29.29 -0.91 10.95
C GLN A 55 -28.11 0.08 10.95
N ILE A 56 -27.60 0.39 9.77
CA ILE A 56 -26.46 1.30 9.57
C ILE A 56 -26.87 2.32 8.50
N THR A 57 -26.73 3.59 8.80
CA THR A 57 -26.86 4.66 7.81
C THR A 57 -25.45 5.08 7.35
N ILE A 58 -25.21 5.07 6.05
CA ILE A 58 -23.95 5.45 5.44
C ILE A 58 -24.18 6.66 4.56
N GLU A 59 -23.39 7.72 4.76
CA GLU A 59 -23.31 8.84 3.83
C GLU A 59 -22.43 8.46 2.64
N LEU A 60 -22.95 8.65 1.43
CA LEU A 60 -22.22 8.38 0.19
C LEU A 60 -21.20 9.49 -0.03
N LYS A 61 -19.93 9.10 -0.03
CA LYS A 61 -18.82 10.00 -0.31
C LYS A 61 -18.35 9.82 -1.74
N ARG A 62 -17.82 10.90 -2.34
CA ARG A 62 -17.20 10.81 -3.65
C ARG A 62 -15.97 9.89 -3.56
N PHE A 63 -15.97 8.85 -4.38
CA PHE A 63 -14.84 7.93 -4.43
C PHE A 63 -13.67 8.57 -5.20
N ILE A 64 -12.55 8.84 -4.53
CA ILE A 64 -11.41 9.59 -5.07
C ILE A 64 -10.24 8.73 -5.60
N PRO A 65 -10.21 7.37 -5.53
CA PRO A 65 -9.09 6.63 -6.10
C PRO A 65 -8.94 6.77 -7.63
N TYR A 66 -9.79 7.55 -8.27
CA TYR A 66 -9.69 7.82 -9.72
C TYR A 66 -8.48 8.63 -10.15
N LEU A 67 -7.76 9.30 -9.24
CA LEU A 67 -6.60 10.11 -9.61
C LEU A 67 -5.52 9.29 -10.31
N ILE A 68 -5.34 8.03 -9.93
CA ILE A 68 -4.38 7.13 -10.59
C ILE A 68 -4.76 6.83 -12.05
N GLN A 69 -6.08 6.82 -12.36
CA GLN A 69 -6.61 6.54 -13.69
C GLN A 69 -7.01 7.81 -14.46
N ALA A 70 -6.96 8.97 -13.84
CA ALA A 70 -7.26 10.24 -14.47
C ALA A 70 -6.09 10.71 -15.33
N SER A 71 -6.38 11.25 -16.54
CA SER A 71 -5.38 11.97 -17.30
C SER A 71 -5.14 13.33 -16.67
N GLN A 72 -3.89 13.62 -16.34
CA GLN A 72 -3.49 14.92 -15.79
C GLN A 72 -2.90 15.75 -16.93
N TYR A 73 -3.46 16.94 -17.13
CA TYR A 73 -3.01 17.90 -18.13
C TYR A 73 -2.45 19.13 -17.42
N ASP A 74 -1.43 19.72 -18.01
CA ASP A 74 -0.82 20.97 -17.52
C ASP A 74 -0.28 20.92 -16.08
N LYS A 75 0.02 19.71 -15.58
CA LYS A 75 0.66 19.51 -14.29
C LYS A 75 2.06 18.97 -14.47
N GLN A 76 3.01 19.52 -13.70
CA GLN A 76 4.35 18.95 -13.62
C GLN A 76 4.29 17.60 -12.90
N PRO A 77 4.92 16.54 -13.43
CA PRO A 77 4.98 15.25 -12.74
C PRO A 77 5.71 15.36 -11.40
N ASN A 78 5.13 14.78 -10.36
CA ASN A 78 5.78 14.63 -9.08
C ASN A 78 6.91 13.61 -9.17
N PHE A 79 8.06 13.91 -8.55
CA PHE A 79 9.18 12.98 -8.52
C PHE A 79 10.10 13.22 -7.33
N VAL A 80 10.88 12.20 -7.00
CA VAL A 80 12.05 12.26 -6.11
C VAL A 80 13.22 11.60 -6.83
N LEU A 81 14.36 12.29 -6.87
CA LEU A 81 15.61 11.80 -7.43
C LEU A 81 16.65 11.66 -6.33
N TYR A 82 17.29 10.51 -6.20
CA TYR A 82 18.40 10.30 -5.29
C TYR A 82 19.40 9.29 -5.83
N GLY A 83 20.70 9.62 -5.86
CA GLY A 83 21.74 8.73 -6.39
C GLY A 83 21.51 8.28 -7.84
N GLY A 84 20.74 9.06 -8.61
CA GLY A 84 20.33 8.76 -9.97
C GLY A 84 19.06 7.91 -10.09
N LEU A 85 18.50 7.42 -9.00
CA LEU A 85 17.23 6.71 -8.98
C LEU A 85 16.10 7.73 -8.95
N GLN A 86 15.18 7.66 -9.91
CA GLN A 86 14.01 8.52 -10.01
C GLN A 86 12.76 7.74 -9.61
N PHE A 87 12.03 8.27 -8.65
CA PHE A 87 10.80 7.70 -8.13
C PHE A 87 9.62 8.61 -8.46
N GLN A 88 8.52 8.03 -8.93
CA GLN A 88 7.30 8.77 -9.28
C GLN A 88 6.05 8.01 -8.84
N PRO A 89 4.95 8.70 -8.54
CA PRO A 89 3.66 8.06 -8.38
C PRO A 89 3.22 7.43 -9.70
N LEU A 90 2.66 6.23 -9.59
CA LEU A 90 2.06 5.54 -10.73
C LEU A 90 0.73 6.19 -11.07
N ASP A 91 0.59 6.66 -12.28
CA ASP A 91 -0.64 7.22 -12.82
C ASP A 91 -0.85 6.83 -14.29
N ARG A 92 -1.94 7.27 -14.88
CA ARG A 92 -2.27 7.01 -16.28
C ARG A 92 -1.23 7.61 -17.24
N ASN A 93 -0.72 8.80 -16.93
CA ASN A 93 0.25 9.47 -17.78
C ASN A 93 1.57 8.70 -17.82
N LEU A 94 2.04 8.24 -16.65
CA LEU A 94 3.23 7.41 -16.53
C LEU A 94 3.07 6.08 -17.28
N MET A 95 1.91 5.39 -17.07
CA MET A 95 1.60 4.14 -17.77
C MET A 95 1.62 4.30 -19.31
N ALA A 96 1.11 5.42 -19.81
CA ALA A 96 1.10 5.71 -21.24
C ALA A 96 2.49 6.08 -21.77
N ALA A 97 3.28 6.85 -21.01
CA ALA A 97 4.59 7.33 -21.44
C ALA A 97 5.66 6.23 -21.45
N HIS A 98 5.67 5.36 -20.46
CA HIS A 98 6.72 4.35 -20.26
C HIS A 98 6.38 2.97 -20.85
N ALA A 99 5.15 2.74 -21.32
CA ALA A 99 4.69 1.44 -21.82
C ALA A 99 5.05 0.28 -20.86
N ILE A 100 4.84 0.48 -19.56
CA ILE A 100 5.25 -0.40 -18.46
C ILE A 100 4.77 -1.84 -18.69
N GLN A 101 5.70 -2.80 -18.69
CA GLN A 101 5.43 -4.22 -18.91
C GLN A 101 5.49 -5.04 -17.61
N ASP A 102 6.04 -4.50 -16.53
CA ASP A 102 6.12 -5.21 -15.26
C ASP A 102 4.73 -5.61 -14.76
N LEU A 103 4.57 -6.92 -14.49
CA LEU A 103 3.26 -7.49 -14.12
C LEU A 103 2.77 -6.97 -12.78
N GLN A 104 3.66 -6.76 -11.81
CA GLN A 104 3.29 -6.26 -10.49
C GLN A 104 2.81 -4.81 -10.58
N THR A 105 3.52 -3.99 -11.34
CA THR A 105 3.15 -2.58 -11.54
C THR A 105 1.81 -2.46 -12.26
N ARG A 106 1.59 -3.28 -13.30
CA ARG A 106 0.31 -3.33 -14.03
C ARG A 106 -0.84 -3.83 -13.14
N TYR A 107 -0.58 -4.83 -12.29
CA TYR A 107 -1.56 -5.31 -11.31
C TYR A 107 -1.98 -4.18 -10.36
N HIS A 108 -1.01 -3.51 -9.73
CA HIS A 108 -1.31 -2.40 -8.81
C HIS A 108 -2.10 -1.27 -9.49
N TYR A 109 -1.78 -0.95 -10.75
CA TYR A 109 -2.53 0.04 -11.51
C TYR A 109 -3.96 -0.40 -11.80
N THR A 110 -4.14 -1.62 -12.31
CA THR A 110 -5.44 -2.13 -12.78
C THR A 110 -6.42 -2.36 -11.61
N TYR A 111 -5.91 -2.93 -10.52
CA TYR A 111 -6.72 -3.35 -9.37
C TYR A 111 -6.68 -2.39 -8.19
N PHE A 112 -6.08 -1.22 -8.36
CA PHE A 112 -5.91 -0.22 -7.30
C PHE A 112 -7.21 0.07 -6.54
N SER A 113 -8.31 0.24 -7.27
CA SER A 113 -9.62 0.51 -6.70
C SER A 113 -10.38 -0.75 -6.27
N GLN A 114 -10.29 -1.82 -7.08
CA GLN A 114 -11.06 -3.05 -6.85
C GLN A 114 -10.57 -3.84 -5.62
N ASP A 115 -9.25 -3.93 -5.46
CA ASP A 115 -8.62 -4.62 -4.33
C ASP A 115 -8.35 -3.67 -3.15
N GLU A 116 -8.91 -2.46 -3.18
CA GLU A 116 -8.79 -1.45 -2.14
C GLU A 116 -7.33 -1.14 -1.75
N ILE A 117 -6.39 -1.28 -2.70
CA ILE A 117 -4.94 -1.06 -2.47
C ILE A 117 -4.68 0.35 -1.92
N TYR A 118 -5.52 1.33 -2.30
CA TYR A 118 -5.44 2.71 -1.85
C TYR A 118 -5.55 2.87 -0.32
N ARG A 119 -6.16 1.94 0.39
CA ARG A 119 -6.25 1.98 1.86
C ARG A 119 -4.89 1.82 2.52
N GLU A 120 -4.07 0.92 2.00
CA GLU A 120 -2.72 0.71 2.49
C GLU A 120 -1.72 1.68 1.86
N ARG A 121 -1.91 1.97 0.56
CA ARG A 121 -0.99 2.76 -0.27
C ARG A 121 -1.79 3.78 -1.09
N PRO A 122 -1.99 4.99 -0.56
CA PRO A 122 -2.69 6.07 -1.28
C PRO A 122 -2.03 6.42 -2.62
N GLN A 123 -0.72 6.21 -2.72
CA GLN A 123 0.05 6.31 -3.96
C GLN A 123 0.87 5.04 -4.17
N ILE A 124 0.90 4.54 -5.38
CA ILE A 124 1.82 3.48 -5.79
C ILE A 124 3.07 4.14 -6.33
N ILE A 125 4.21 3.97 -5.66
CA ILE A 125 5.46 4.59 -6.07
C ILE A 125 6.28 3.59 -6.90
N VAL A 126 6.77 4.06 -8.05
CA VAL A 126 7.54 3.27 -9.01
C VAL A 126 8.92 3.88 -9.20
N LEU A 127 9.94 3.03 -9.34
CA LEU A 127 11.26 3.43 -9.83
C LEU A 127 11.16 3.59 -11.35
N THR A 128 11.10 4.82 -11.84
CA THR A 128 10.80 5.11 -13.26
C THR A 128 12.04 5.21 -14.13
N GLU A 129 13.16 5.66 -13.58
CA GLU A 129 14.39 5.80 -14.36
C GLU A 129 15.61 5.67 -13.42
N VAL A 130 16.73 5.31 -14.03
CA VAL A 130 18.06 5.34 -13.42
C VAL A 130 18.98 6.18 -14.28
N LEU A 131 19.28 7.41 -13.84
CA LEU A 131 20.26 8.27 -14.49
C LEU A 131 21.66 7.67 -14.34
N PRO A 132 22.32 7.24 -15.44
CA PRO A 132 23.52 6.42 -15.36
C PRO A 132 24.72 7.13 -14.73
N ASP A 133 25.28 6.44 -13.73
CA ASP A 133 26.57 6.76 -13.11
C ASP A 133 27.34 5.47 -12.82
N SER A 134 28.63 5.57 -12.54
CA SER A 134 29.46 4.39 -12.22
C SER A 134 28.98 3.62 -10.98
N THR A 135 28.23 4.27 -10.11
CA THR A 135 27.73 3.68 -8.85
C THR A 135 26.41 2.94 -9.00
N ASN A 136 25.64 3.18 -10.06
CA ASN A 136 24.25 2.71 -10.18
C ASN A 136 23.87 1.97 -11.45
N THR A 137 24.80 1.73 -12.37
CA THR A 137 24.52 1.11 -13.70
C THR A 137 23.81 -0.23 -13.60
N HIS A 138 24.11 -1.02 -12.58
CA HIS A 138 23.50 -2.35 -12.33
C HIS A 138 22.04 -2.24 -11.86
N LEU A 139 21.56 -1.07 -11.47
CA LEU A 139 20.20 -0.87 -10.93
C LEU A 139 19.17 -0.65 -12.03
N ARG A 140 19.57 -0.40 -13.28
CA ARG A 140 18.66 -0.15 -14.40
C ARG A 140 17.69 -1.32 -14.69
N ALA A 141 18.06 -2.53 -14.32
CA ALA A 141 17.20 -3.70 -14.47
C ALA A 141 15.92 -3.66 -13.58
N TYR A 142 15.87 -2.74 -12.63
CA TYR A 142 14.76 -2.59 -11.68
C TYR A 142 13.82 -1.43 -12.03
N VAL A 143 14.02 -0.78 -13.16
CA VAL A 143 13.11 0.24 -13.69
C VAL A 143 11.71 -0.36 -13.88
N ASP A 144 10.69 0.46 -13.73
CA ASP A 144 9.26 0.13 -13.79
C ASP A 144 8.72 -0.71 -12.63
N LYS A 145 9.48 -0.93 -11.56
CA LYS A 145 9.04 -1.74 -10.43
C LYS A 145 8.51 -0.89 -9.27
N VAL A 146 7.47 -1.41 -8.62
CA VAL A 146 6.84 -0.79 -7.45
C VAL A 146 7.77 -0.86 -6.24
N VAL A 147 7.93 0.27 -5.56
CA VAL A 147 8.68 0.35 -4.30
C VAL A 147 7.82 -0.17 -3.15
N ASP A 148 8.36 -1.12 -2.39
CA ASP A 148 7.71 -1.64 -1.19
C ASP A 148 8.11 -0.88 0.07
N SER A 149 9.40 -0.84 0.34
CA SER A 149 9.93 -0.18 1.54
C SER A 149 11.33 0.38 1.28
N ILE A 150 11.68 1.43 2.02
CA ILE A 150 13.02 2.02 2.04
C ILE A 150 13.49 2.10 3.48
N ASN A 151 14.68 1.59 3.77
CA ASN A 151 15.29 1.55 5.10
C ASN A 151 14.37 0.93 6.17
N GLY A 152 13.57 -0.08 5.80
CA GLY A 152 12.60 -0.72 6.69
C GLY A 152 11.24 -0.03 6.77
N LYS A 153 11.14 1.25 6.39
CA LYS A 153 9.88 2.00 6.37
C LYS A 153 9.07 1.64 5.12
N LYS A 154 7.82 1.25 5.30
CA LYS A 154 6.89 1.00 4.17
C LYS A 154 6.58 2.30 3.45
N ILE A 155 6.64 2.28 2.12
CA ILE A 155 6.37 3.45 1.28
C ILE A 155 4.89 3.46 0.92
N ARG A 156 4.20 4.52 1.33
CA ARG A 156 2.78 4.75 1.09
C ARG A 156 2.53 5.90 0.12
N MET A 157 3.42 6.89 0.11
CA MET A 157 3.35 8.07 -0.76
C MET A 157 4.74 8.56 -1.13
N LEU A 158 4.83 9.48 -2.08
CA LEU A 158 6.11 9.97 -2.57
C LEU A 158 6.91 10.72 -1.50
N GLN A 159 6.24 11.38 -0.57
CA GLN A 159 6.89 12.05 0.57
C GLN A 159 7.69 11.05 1.42
N ASP A 160 7.19 9.83 1.62
CA ASP A 160 7.91 8.79 2.37
C ASP A 160 9.25 8.44 1.72
N VAL A 161 9.33 8.47 0.38
CA VAL A 161 10.57 8.23 -0.36
C VAL A 161 11.56 9.35 -0.11
N HIS A 162 11.10 10.60 -0.22
CA HIS A 162 11.92 11.77 0.05
C HIS A 162 12.50 11.71 1.48
N ASP A 163 11.66 11.51 2.47
CA ASP A 163 12.05 11.47 3.87
C ASP A 163 13.04 10.34 4.17
N ALA A 164 12.84 9.15 3.56
CA ALA A 164 13.72 8.01 3.77
C ALA A 164 15.11 8.15 3.12
N LEU A 165 15.21 8.91 2.01
CA LEU A 165 16.46 9.05 1.25
C LEU A 165 17.21 10.34 1.55
N HIS A 166 16.50 11.45 1.81
CA HIS A 166 17.08 12.79 2.07
C HIS A 166 17.06 13.18 3.56
N GLY A 167 16.36 12.40 4.41
CA GLY A 167 16.31 12.69 5.85
C GLY A 167 17.68 12.62 6.51
N ASP A 168 17.95 13.57 7.42
CA ASP A 168 19.23 13.69 8.14
C ASP A 168 19.46 12.54 9.14
N HIS A 169 18.43 11.81 9.51
CA HIS A 169 18.49 10.74 10.50
C HIS A 169 18.54 9.38 9.82
N ALA A 170 19.70 8.72 9.92
CA ALA A 170 19.79 7.31 9.61
C ALA A 170 18.99 6.52 10.65
N GLU A 171 18.00 5.75 10.21
CA GLU A 171 17.34 4.79 11.10
C GLU A 171 18.37 3.77 11.59
N VAL A 172 18.16 3.25 12.81
CA VAL A 172 19.05 2.26 13.43
C VAL A 172 19.19 1.05 12.51
N GLY A 173 20.44 0.71 12.16
CA GLY A 173 20.74 -0.41 11.23
C GLY A 173 20.87 -0.01 9.75
N TYR A 174 20.63 1.27 9.42
CA TYR A 174 20.74 1.80 8.04
C TYR A 174 21.75 2.96 7.91
N GLU A 175 22.70 3.07 8.82
CA GLU A 175 23.66 4.18 8.89
C GLU A 175 24.59 4.23 7.68
N GLU A 176 24.98 3.07 7.14
CA GLU A 176 25.91 2.98 6.03
C GLU A 176 25.23 2.83 4.66
N PHE A 177 24.01 2.30 4.64
CA PHE A 177 23.34 1.91 3.41
C PHE A 177 21.90 2.41 3.36
N HIS A 178 21.45 2.78 2.17
CA HIS A 178 20.03 2.79 1.85
C HIS A 178 19.64 1.43 1.28
N ILE A 179 18.58 0.84 1.80
CA ILE A 179 18.05 -0.43 1.36
C ILE A 179 16.65 -0.19 0.79
N VAL A 180 16.51 -0.34 -0.53
CA VAL A 180 15.23 -0.20 -1.24
C VAL A 180 14.71 -1.58 -1.59
N ARG A 181 13.54 -1.93 -1.10
CA ARG A 181 12.83 -3.17 -1.47
C ARG A 181 11.76 -2.88 -2.49
N LEU A 182 11.68 -3.73 -3.49
CA LEU A 182 10.71 -3.65 -4.57
C LEU A 182 9.72 -4.82 -4.46
N VAL A 183 8.48 -4.57 -4.84
CA VAL A 183 7.44 -5.61 -4.81
C VAL A 183 7.79 -6.73 -5.80
N GLY A 184 7.69 -7.97 -5.34
CA GLY A 184 7.99 -9.15 -6.16
C GLY A 184 9.48 -9.47 -6.35
N GLU A 185 10.39 -8.62 -5.85
CA GLU A 185 11.83 -8.86 -5.96
C GLU A 185 12.39 -9.49 -4.67
N GLY A 186 13.11 -10.61 -4.85
CA GLY A 186 13.74 -11.32 -3.71
C GLY A 186 14.97 -10.61 -3.14
N ARG A 187 15.57 -9.69 -3.89
CA ARG A 187 16.79 -8.97 -3.48
C ARG A 187 16.53 -7.47 -3.43
N PRO A 188 16.90 -6.79 -2.35
CA PRO A 188 16.79 -5.34 -2.27
C PRO A 188 17.87 -4.65 -3.12
N LEU A 189 17.62 -3.42 -3.52
CA LEU A 189 18.64 -2.51 -4.00
C LEU A 189 19.39 -1.96 -2.78
N VAL A 190 20.70 -1.97 -2.85
CA VAL A 190 21.57 -1.48 -1.77
C VAL A 190 22.46 -0.38 -2.30
N LEU A 191 22.34 0.80 -1.70
CA LEU A 191 23.12 1.98 -2.03
C LEU A 191 23.95 2.38 -0.82
N LYS A 192 25.26 2.58 -1.00
CA LYS A 192 26.09 3.12 0.05
C LYS A 192 25.80 4.61 0.23
N ARG A 193 25.33 5.03 1.40
CA ARG A 193 24.89 6.42 1.65
C ARG A 193 25.89 7.47 1.20
N LYS A 194 27.14 7.39 1.65
CA LYS A 194 28.19 8.36 1.32
C LYS A 194 28.51 8.41 -0.17
N GLU A 195 28.64 7.24 -0.81
CA GLU A 195 28.93 7.17 -2.24
C GLU A 195 27.77 7.68 -3.08
N SER A 196 26.55 7.35 -2.70
CA SER A 196 25.32 7.80 -3.38
C SER A 196 25.07 9.28 -3.23
N ALA A 197 25.38 9.88 -2.07
CA ALA A 197 25.28 11.32 -1.88
C ALA A 197 26.26 12.07 -2.81
N ILE A 198 27.52 11.62 -2.88
CA ILE A 198 28.52 12.19 -3.79
C ILE A 198 28.12 11.98 -5.26
N ALA A 199 27.59 10.81 -5.59
CA ALA A 199 27.10 10.51 -6.92
C ALA A 199 25.88 11.36 -7.28
N HIS A 200 25.01 11.63 -6.32
CA HIS A 200 23.83 12.47 -6.51
C HIS A 200 24.21 13.87 -7.03
N GLU A 201 25.11 14.57 -6.33
CA GLU A 201 25.60 15.89 -6.75
C GLU A 201 26.21 15.85 -8.17
N ARG A 202 27.02 14.83 -8.44
CA ARG A 202 27.65 14.65 -9.76
C ARG A 202 26.63 14.38 -10.86
N ILE A 203 25.60 13.59 -10.58
CA ILE A 203 24.50 13.27 -11.50
C ILE A 203 23.67 14.52 -11.78
N MET A 204 23.29 15.27 -10.73
CA MET A 204 22.57 16.53 -10.86
C MET A 204 23.31 17.49 -11.80
N ALA A 205 24.61 17.69 -11.59
CA ALA A 205 25.44 18.53 -12.43
C ALA A 205 25.57 17.99 -13.87
N LYS A 206 25.79 16.67 -14.04
CA LYS A 206 25.99 16.04 -15.35
C LYS A 206 24.75 16.12 -16.25
N TYR A 207 23.56 15.92 -15.66
CA TYR A 207 22.30 15.91 -16.40
C TYR A 207 21.56 17.24 -16.34
N ASN A 208 22.18 18.29 -15.77
CA ASN A 208 21.60 19.62 -15.60
C ASN A 208 20.22 19.60 -14.92
N VAL A 209 20.09 18.80 -13.87
CA VAL A 209 18.87 18.71 -13.08
C VAL A 209 18.87 19.84 -12.05
N GLY A 210 17.87 20.73 -12.12
CA GLY A 210 17.81 21.94 -11.28
C GLY A 210 17.35 21.68 -9.85
N PHE A 211 16.56 20.63 -9.63
CA PHE A 211 16.07 20.24 -8.30
C PHE A 211 15.90 18.72 -8.27
N ASP A 212 16.10 18.13 -7.10
CA ASP A 212 16.11 16.69 -6.87
C ASP A 212 14.74 16.12 -6.49
N HIS A 213 13.78 16.95 -6.24
CA HIS A 213 12.39 16.54 -6.01
C HIS A 213 11.41 17.62 -6.42
N PHE A 214 10.22 17.18 -6.75
CA PHE A 214 9.02 18.00 -6.87
C PHE A 214 7.86 17.18 -6.33
N ILE A 215 7.28 17.62 -5.23
CA ILE A 215 6.18 16.96 -4.55
C ILE A 215 5.10 18.03 -4.34
N GLU A 216 4.12 18.01 -5.21
CA GLU A 216 2.88 18.74 -5.01
C GLU A 216 1.98 17.81 -4.18
N GLU A 217 1.54 18.29 -3.02
CA GLU A 217 0.54 17.53 -2.26
C GLU A 217 -0.65 17.35 -3.19
N PRO A 218 -1.10 16.09 -3.43
CA PRO A 218 -2.34 15.92 -4.14
C PRO A 218 -3.39 16.73 -3.37
N GLU A 219 -4.30 17.38 -4.07
CA GLU A 219 -5.52 17.92 -3.44
C GLU A 219 -6.28 16.73 -2.84
N ILE A 220 -5.78 16.24 -1.72
CA ILE A 220 -6.43 15.22 -0.90
C ILE A 220 -7.52 15.97 -0.12
N LEU A 221 -8.46 16.52 -0.85
CA LEU A 221 -9.73 16.83 -0.29
C LEU A 221 -10.35 15.48 0.11
N GLU A 222 -10.27 15.17 1.42
CA GLU A 222 -11.07 14.13 2.07
C GLU A 222 -10.57 12.67 2.13
N LEU A 223 -9.27 12.42 2.08
CA LEU A 223 -8.76 11.12 2.57
C LEU A 223 -8.78 11.00 4.10
N GLU A 224 -9.03 12.08 4.84
CA GLU A 224 -9.07 12.07 6.31
C GLU A 224 -10.13 11.14 6.91
N GLY A 225 -11.14 10.71 6.16
CA GLY A 225 -12.14 9.72 6.61
C GLY A 225 -11.90 8.29 6.10
N ILE A 226 -10.90 8.06 5.24
CA ILE A 226 -10.62 6.75 4.65
C ILE A 226 -9.35 6.14 5.25
N LEU A 227 -8.46 6.99 5.77
CA LEU A 227 -7.22 6.59 6.43
C LEU A 227 -7.39 6.50 7.95
N GLU A 228 -8.43 5.83 8.44
CA GLU A 228 -8.32 5.25 9.78
C GLU A 228 -7.13 4.28 9.71
N ALA A 229 -6.07 4.61 10.44
CA ALA A 229 -4.94 3.72 10.60
C ALA A 229 -5.50 2.33 11.01
N PRO A 230 -5.00 1.22 10.42
CA PRO A 230 -5.38 -0.09 10.90
C PRO A 230 -5.09 -0.08 12.42
N GLU A 231 -6.12 -0.34 13.23
CA GLU A 231 -5.93 -0.56 14.65
C GLU A 231 -4.85 -1.65 14.75
N GLU A 232 -3.69 -1.29 15.29
CA GLU A 232 -2.68 -2.26 15.65
C GLU A 232 -3.37 -3.22 16.62
N GLU A 233 -3.72 -4.42 16.16
CA GLU A 233 -4.11 -5.50 17.03
C GLU A 233 -2.91 -5.74 17.95
N GLU A 234 -2.94 -5.18 19.16
CA GLU A 234 -2.03 -5.54 20.24
C GLU A 234 -2.13 -7.05 20.42
N GLU A 235 -1.18 -7.80 19.86
CA GLU A 235 -0.98 -9.19 20.19
C GLU A 235 -0.74 -9.27 21.69
N LYS A 236 -1.80 -9.57 22.44
CA LYS A 236 -1.68 -9.89 23.86
C LYS A 236 -0.71 -11.07 23.99
N PRO A 237 0.37 -10.95 24.78
CA PRO A 237 1.33 -12.03 24.94
C PRO A 237 0.61 -13.25 25.48
N LYS A 238 0.60 -14.33 24.69
CA LYS A 238 0.13 -15.66 25.13
C LYS A 238 1.00 -16.12 26.31
N ASN A 239 0.45 -15.98 27.49
CA ASN A 239 1.05 -16.41 28.73
C ASN A 239 0.99 -17.95 28.80
N SER A 240 1.94 -18.62 28.20
CA SER A 240 2.13 -20.07 28.32
C SER A 240 2.80 -20.36 29.66
N LYS A 241 1.99 -20.48 30.69
CA LYS A 241 2.39 -21.19 31.92
C LYS A 241 2.33 -22.68 31.64
N GLU A 242 3.34 -23.22 31.03
CA GLU A 242 3.58 -24.65 31.04
C GLU A 242 4.17 -25.06 32.38
N LYS A 243 3.37 -25.79 33.13
CA LYS A 243 3.79 -26.42 34.39
C LYS A 243 4.84 -27.50 34.08
N ALA A 244 6.06 -27.28 34.54
CA ALA A 244 7.08 -28.29 34.56
C ALA A 244 6.69 -29.43 35.49
N GLU A 245 6.28 -30.57 34.94
CA GLU A 245 6.22 -31.85 35.68
C GLU A 245 7.65 -32.44 35.77
N LYS A 246 8.08 -32.68 37.02
CA LYS A 246 9.35 -33.34 37.30
C LYS A 246 9.25 -34.81 36.91
N PRO A 247 10.23 -35.41 36.20
CA PRO A 247 10.28 -36.85 36.00
C PRO A 247 10.72 -37.56 37.27
N ALA A 248 9.95 -38.58 37.63
CA ALA A 248 10.24 -39.50 38.75
C ALA A 248 11.46 -40.39 38.41
N LYS A 249 12.31 -40.62 39.43
CA LYS A 249 13.46 -41.49 39.35
C LYS A 249 13.03 -42.97 39.26
N PRO A 250 13.63 -43.81 38.40
CA PRO A 250 13.41 -45.28 38.45
C PRO A 250 14.17 -45.91 39.60
N LYS A 251 13.46 -46.76 40.32
CA LYS A 251 14.02 -47.65 41.36
C LYS A 251 14.84 -48.74 40.72
N GLN A 252 16.06 -48.91 41.23
CA GLN A 252 16.89 -50.09 40.97
C GLN A 252 16.27 -51.28 41.64
N GLU A 253 15.92 -52.31 40.91
CA GLU A 253 15.74 -53.65 41.38
C GLU A 253 16.99 -54.51 41.06
N VAL A 254 17.56 -54.97 42.14
CA VAL A 254 18.64 -55.95 42.16
C VAL A 254 18.00 -57.31 41.99
N GLN A 255 18.36 -58.08 40.96
CA GLN A 255 18.16 -59.52 40.97
C GLN A 255 19.48 -60.24 40.76
N LYS A 256 19.70 -61.11 41.78
CA LYS A 256 20.77 -62.07 41.90
C LYS A 256 20.52 -63.33 41.05
N ALA A 257 21.61 -63.94 40.70
CA ALA A 257 21.85 -65.40 40.56
C ALA A 257 21.33 -66.08 39.30
N ALA A 258 22.12 -66.65 38.52
CA ALA A 258 22.81 -67.94 38.58
C ALA A 258 23.66 -68.05 37.28
#